data_74458fa3c584c4088e33773541a54259
#
_entry.id   74458fa3c584c4088e33773541a54259
#
_cell.length_a   1.000
_cell.length_b   1.000
_cell.length_c   1.000
_cell.angle_alpha   90.00
_cell.angle_beta   90.00
_cell.angle_gamma   90.00
#
_symmetry.space_group_name_H-M   'P 1'
#
loop_
_entity.id
_entity.type
_entity.pdbx_description
1 polymer ?
#
loop_
_entity_poly.entity_id
_entity_poly.type
_entity_poly.pdbx_seq_one_letter_code
_entity_poly.pdbx_strand_id
1 'polypeptide(L)'
;MPKRSKRAKQEPNIVVFLVEGESDKIALELPLSDLIDQKHPDYEVRFLLQERKVNQTGIEVEDAAADDKDEEGEDFTEEELYDYGGDITTSSFVTPDNIEVKITNRFIMPAVRKEGIYPKRIAKVIHIVDLDGAFVPDACVVPFAPAHQDRERPYYDGEQGVIEAADTAAIIGRNGRKRNLEYLLGLSEIKVKTKKIPYEVYFFSSNMDHFINHDANVEGGKKKLADSFMRSYGLDTDAFVSFFQQDPGSLGH
;
A
#
# COMPACT_ATOMS: atom_id res chain seq x y z
N MET A 1 -50.46 -21.29 -7.67
CA MET A 1 -49.03 -21.30 -8.06
C MET A 1 -48.24 -20.56 -7.00
N PRO A 2 -47.27 -21.18 -6.34
CA PRO A 2 -46.45 -20.49 -5.32
C PRO A 2 -45.53 -19.48 -6.01
N LYS A 3 -45.60 -18.21 -5.56
CA LYS A 3 -44.68 -17.15 -6.00
C LYS A 3 -43.28 -17.55 -5.58
N ARG A 4 -42.39 -17.87 -6.54
CA ARG A 4 -40.94 -17.97 -6.31
C ARG A 4 -40.47 -16.64 -5.75
N SER A 5 -40.14 -16.61 -4.46
CA SER A 5 -39.45 -15.49 -3.85
C SER A 5 -38.14 -15.30 -4.59
N LYS A 6 -37.97 -14.17 -5.26
CA LYS A 6 -36.65 -13.76 -5.78
C LYS A 6 -35.75 -13.63 -4.54
N ARG A 7 -34.87 -14.60 -4.28
CA ARG A 7 -33.77 -14.40 -3.32
C ARG A 7 -33.07 -13.14 -3.78
N ALA A 8 -33.03 -12.13 -2.92
CA ALA A 8 -32.22 -10.96 -3.14
C ALA A 8 -30.77 -11.48 -3.33
N LYS A 9 -30.14 -11.11 -4.45
CA LYS A 9 -28.76 -11.49 -4.73
C LYS A 9 -27.91 -10.89 -3.60
N GLN A 10 -27.30 -11.73 -2.81
CA GLN A 10 -26.42 -11.27 -1.73
C GLN A 10 -25.27 -10.50 -2.36
N GLU A 11 -25.01 -9.30 -1.87
CA GLU A 11 -23.87 -8.52 -2.33
C GLU A 11 -22.58 -9.28 -2.04
N PRO A 12 -21.59 -9.26 -2.96
CA PRO A 12 -20.33 -10.00 -2.79
C PRO A 12 -19.56 -9.48 -1.58
N ASN A 13 -18.79 -10.35 -0.96
CA ASN A 13 -17.79 -9.96 0.03
C ASN A 13 -16.66 -9.18 -0.67
N ILE A 14 -15.94 -8.36 0.07
CA ILE A 14 -14.87 -7.52 -0.48
C ILE A 14 -13.53 -7.97 0.11
N VAL A 15 -12.56 -8.24 -0.76
CA VAL A 15 -11.15 -8.31 -0.40
C VAL A 15 -10.52 -6.95 -0.73
N VAL A 16 -9.94 -6.32 0.26
CA VAL A 16 -9.31 -5.01 0.12
C VAL A 16 -7.80 -5.18 0.08
N PHE A 17 -7.17 -4.65 -0.96
CA PHE A 17 -5.73 -4.50 -1.06
C PHE A 17 -5.34 -3.06 -0.73
N LEU A 18 -4.40 -2.89 0.19
CA LEU A 18 -3.77 -1.60 0.49
C LEU A 18 -2.42 -1.59 -0.20
N VAL A 19 -2.12 -0.54 -0.97
CA VAL A 19 -0.87 -0.39 -1.71
C VAL A 19 -0.31 1.01 -1.53
N GLU A 20 1.00 1.17 -1.70
CA GLU A 20 1.68 2.44 -1.44
C GLU A 20 1.46 3.47 -2.56
N GLY A 21 1.37 3.03 -3.81
CA GLY A 21 1.32 3.94 -4.95
C GLY A 21 0.37 3.54 -6.07
N GLU A 22 0.12 4.50 -6.98
CA GLU A 22 -0.69 4.24 -8.17
C GLU A 22 -0.04 3.22 -9.13
N SER A 23 1.31 3.16 -9.19
CA SER A 23 2.01 2.14 -9.98
C SER A 23 1.71 0.75 -9.49
N ASP A 24 1.68 0.55 -8.17
CA ASP A 24 1.37 -0.74 -7.55
C ASP A 24 -0.06 -1.15 -7.87
N LYS A 25 -0.98 -0.21 -7.72
CA LYS A 25 -2.39 -0.40 -8.10
C LYS A 25 -2.52 -0.79 -9.57
N ILE A 26 -1.91 -0.04 -10.49
CA ILE A 26 -1.97 -0.32 -11.94
C ILE A 26 -1.43 -1.72 -12.25
N ALA A 27 -0.29 -2.10 -11.67
CA ALA A 27 0.33 -3.39 -11.95
C ALA A 27 -0.49 -4.58 -11.44
N LEU A 28 -1.12 -4.46 -10.26
CA LEU A 28 -1.67 -5.59 -9.51
C LEU A 28 -3.19 -5.70 -9.56
N GLU A 29 -3.94 -4.60 -9.78
CA GLU A 29 -5.40 -4.60 -9.63
C GLU A 29 -6.08 -5.57 -10.59
N LEU A 30 -5.77 -5.51 -11.89
CA LEU A 30 -6.42 -6.39 -12.87
C LEU A 30 -6.03 -7.85 -12.69
N PRO A 31 -4.73 -8.23 -12.62
CA PRO A 31 -4.36 -9.64 -12.50
C PRO A 31 -4.82 -10.29 -11.18
N LEU A 32 -4.78 -9.57 -10.06
CA LEU A 32 -5.27 -10.10 -8.79
C LEU A 32 -6.80 -10.17 -8.75
N SER A 33 -7.49 -9.21 -9.38
CA SER A 33 -8.95 -9.26 -9.51
C SER A 33 -9.40 -10.47 -10.32
N ASP A 34 -8.74 -10.71 -11.48
CA ASP A 34 -9.02 -11.87 -12.34
C ASP A 34 -8.73 -13.19 -11.62
N LEU A 35 -7.59 -13.29 -10.93
CA LEU A 35 -7.22 -14.48 -10.15
C LEU A 35 -8.26 -14.80 -9.05
N ILE A 36 -8.74 -13.76 -8.35
CA ILE A 36 -9.72 -13.94 -7.27
C ILE A 36 -11.08 -14.27 -7.85
N ASP A 37 -11.53 -13.62 -8.92
CA ASP A 37 -12.82 -13.90 -9.55
C ASP A 37 -12.89 -15.34 -10.08
N GLN A 38 -11.84 -15.83 -10.69
CA GLN A 38 -11.76 -17.22 -11.15
C GLN A 38 -11.88 -18.26 -10.03
N LYS A 39 -11.28 -18.00 -8.86
CA LYS A 39 -11.24 -18.93 -7.74
C LYS A 39 -12.38 -18.71 -6.74
N HIS A 40 -12.84 -17.48 -6.61
CA HIS A 40 -13.79 -17.03 -5.60
C HIS A 40 -14.76 -15.98 -6.18
N PRO A 41 -15.68 -16.34 -7.09
CA PRO A 41 -16.55 -15.41 -7.83
C PRO A 41 -17.58 -14.69 -6.93
N ASP A 42 -17.67 -15.03 -5.67
CA ASP A 42 -18.46 -14.36 -4.63
C ASP A 42 -17.71 -13.24 -3.91
N TYR A 43 -16.46 -12.96 -4.31
CA TYR A 43 -15.67 -11.86 -3.79
C TYR A 43 -15.51 -10.74 -4.84
N GLU A 44 -15.46 -9.53 -4.33
CA GLU A 44 -15.13 -8.31 -5.07
C GLU A 44 -13.77 -7.82 -4.57
N VAL A 45 -12.91 -7.39 -5.48
CA VAL A 45 -11.58 -6.86 -5.14
C VAL A 45 -11.61 -5.34 -5.17
N ARG A 46 -10.95 -4.71 -4.18
CA ARG A 46 -10.74 -3.26 -4.13
C ARG A 46 -9.29 -2.95 -3.79
N PHE A 47 -8.71 -2.04 -4.54
CA PHE A 47 -7.37 -1.50 -4.28
C PHE A 47 -7.49 -0.08 -3.73
N LEU A 48 -6.96 0.14 -2.55
CA LEU A 48 -7.00 1.42 -1.86
C LEU A 48 -5.59 2.01 -1.71
N LEU A 49 -5.50 3.31 -1.99
CA LEU A 49 -4.35 4.14 -1.65
C LEU A 49 -4.66 4.88 -0.36
N GLN A 50 -3.62 5.17 0.45
CA GLN A 50 -3.83 6.00 1.62
C GLN A 50 -4.23 7.43 1.23
N GLU A 51 -5.07 8.04 2.05
CA GLU A 51 -5.42 9.46 1.99
C GLU A 51 -4.73 10.18 3.14
N ARG A 52 -3.89 11.17 2.82
CA ARG A 52 -3.14 11.95 3.80
C ARG A 52 -3.58 13.40 3.73
N LYS A 53 -3.77 14.04 4.87
CA LYS A 53 -3.89 15.51 4.91
C LYS A 53 -2.54 16.15 4.64
N VAL A 54 -2.53 17.16 3.78
CA VAL A 54 -1.33 17.95 3.48
C VAL A 54 -1.65 19.42 3.57
N ASN A 55 -0.65 20.23 3.92
CA ASN A 55 -0.75 21.69 3.85
C ASN A 55 -0.61 22.20 2.40
N GLN A 56 -0.72 23.50 2.20
CA GLN A 56 -0.60 24.15 0.90
C GLN A 56 0.74 23.89 0.17
N THR A 57 1.77 23.48 0.90
CA THR A 57 3.09 23.12 0.34
C THR A 57 3.25 21.63 0.10
N GLY A 58 2.17 20.82 0.30
CA GLY A 58 2.18 19.36 0.11
C GLY A 58 2.86 18.59 1.26
N ILE A 59 3.17 19.25 2.36
CA ILE A 59 3.75 18.60 3.53
C ILE A 59 2.63 17.95 4.35
N GLU A 60 2.82 16.68 4.71
CA GLU A 60 1.89 15.92 5.54
C GLU A 60 1.67 16.65 6.89
N VAL A 61 0.41 16.78 7.28
CA VAL A 61 0.01 17.32 8.59
C VAL A 61 -0.67 16.24 9.41
N GLU A 62 -0.62 16.38 10.72
CA GLU A 62 -1.26 15.41 11.60
C GLU A 62 -2.78 15.42 11.39
N ASP A 63 -3.37 14.25 11.17
CA ASP A 63 -4.81 14.11 11.18
C ASP A 63 -5.30 14.44 12.59
N ALA A 64 -6.22 15.38 12.73
CA ALA A 64 -6.92 15.56 13.98
C ALA A 64 -7.47 14.20 14.42
N ALA A 65 -7.33 13.85 15.68
CA ALA A 65 -7.91 12.62 16.19
C ALA A 65 -9.38 12.60 15.78
N ALA A 66 -9.78 11.58 15.04
CA ALA A 66 -11.19 11.40 14.73
C ALA A 66 -11.88 11.05 16.07
N ASP A 67 -12.24 12.07 16.81
CA ASP A 67 -13.25 11.89 17.84
C ASP A 67 -14.50 11.38 17.14
N ASP A 68 -15.09 10.32 17.66
CA ASP A 68 -16.35 9.69 17.21
C ASP A 68 -17.55 10.64 17.37
N LYS A 69 -17.39 11.89 17.07
CA LYS A 69 -18.49 12.85 17.03
C LYS A 69 -19.04 12.88 15.62
N ASP A 70 -20.14 12.17 15.44
CA ASP A 70 -21.13 12.40 14.40
C ASP A 70 -21.76 13.81 14.66
N GLU A 71 -20.97 14.88 14.59
CA GLU A 71 -21.48 16.23 14.68
C GLU A 71 -21.77 16.73 13.26
N GLU A 72 -23.05 16.72 12.92
CA GLU A 72 -23.62 17.55 11.88
C GLU A 72 -23.26 19.03 12.20
N GLY A 73 -22.43 19.63 11.35
CA GLY A 73 -22.28 21.07 11.26
C GLY A 73 -20.99 21.67 11.79
N GLU A 74 -19.86 21.40 11.13
CA GLU A 74 -18.76 22.37 11.10
C GLU A 74 -18.61 22.94 9.70
N ASP A 75 -18.69 24.26 9.65
CA ASP A 75 -18.46 25.09 8.48
C ASP A 75 -16.97 24.98 8.12
N PHE A 76 -16.65 24.10 7.13
CA PHE A 76 -15.26 23.90 6.67
C PHE A 76 -14.79 25.15 5.94
N THR A 77 -14.09 26.03 6.63
CA THR A 77 -13.59 27.31 6.12
C THR A 77 -12.17 27.26 5.56
N GLU A 78 -11.48 26.11 5.60
CA GLU A 78 -10.23 25.86 4.88
C GLU A 78 -10.40 24.67 3.95
N GLU A 79 -10.05 24.82 2.66
CA GLU A 79 -9.98 23.70 1.73
C GLU A 79 -8.93 22.71 2.26
N GLU A 80 -9.42 21.62 2.87
CA GLU A 80 -8.55 20.52 3.29
C GLU A 80 -7.96 19.90 2.04
N LEU A 81 -6.63 19.96 1.91
CA LEU A 81 -5.89 19.34 0.83
C LEU A 81 -5.55 17.91 1.21
N TYR A 82 -5.81 16.99 0.28
CA TYR A 82 -5.47 15.59 0.43
C TYR A 82 -4.49 15.16 -0.65
N ASP A 83 -3.48 14.40 -0.26
CA ASP A 83 -2.58 13.67 -1.14
C ASP A 83 -2.89 12.16 -1.03
N TYR A 84 -2.70 11.44 -2.12
CA TYR A 84 -3.03 10.03 -2.21
C TYR A 84 -1.78 9.18 -2.43
N GLY A 85 -1.69 8.06 -1.72
CA GLY A 85 -0.56 7.15 -1.79
C GLY A 85 0.53 7.45 -0.77
N GLY A 86 1.66 6.79 -0.96
CA GLY A 86 2.82 6.82 -0.07
C GLY A 86 2.78 5.71 0.99
N ASP A 87 3.92 5.51 1.62
CA ASP A 87 4.13 4.47 2.60
C ASP A 87 3.74 4.95 4.00
N ILE A 88 2.69 4.35 4.55
CA ILE A 88 2.19 4.70 5.89
C ILE A 88 3.23 4.44 6.98
N THR A 89 4.12 3.47 6.80
CA THR A 89 5.12 3.10 7.82
C THR A 89 6.20 4.16 7.98
N THR A 90 6.43 5.00 6.97
CA THR A 90 7.43 6.09 6.99
C THR A 90 6.91 7.44 7.44
N SER A 91 5.58 7.59 7.59
CA SER A 91 4.99 8.83 8.10
C SER A 91 5.50 9.18 9.50
N SER A 92 5.83 10.44 9.72
CA SER A 92 6.30 10.93 11.03
C SER A 92 5.21 10.90 12.12
N PHE A 93 3.94 10.79 11.71
CA PHE A 93 2.78 10.74 12.61
C PHE A 93 2.31 9.31 12.91
N VAL A 94 3.06 8.30 12.44
CA VAL A 94 2.73 6.88 12.64
C VAL A 94 3.73 6.27 13.61
N THR A 95 3.19 5.59 14.61
CA THR A 95 3.94 4.84 15.62
C THR A 95 3.33 3.44 15.78
N PRO A 96 4.03 2.48 16.40
CA PRO A 96 3.45 1.17 16.70
C PRO A 96 2.10 1.24 17.41
N ASP A 97 1.90 2.23 18.28
CA ASP A 97 0.68 2.35 19.10
C ASP A 97 -0.53 2.86 18.31
N ASN A 98 -0.32 3.55 17.19
CA ASN A 98 -1.41 4.16 16.42
C ASN A 98 -1.55 3.65 14.98
N ILE A 99 -0.63 2.82 14.49
CA ILE A 99 -0.59 2.41 13.08
C ILE A 99 -1.86 1.70 12.62
N GLU A 100 -2.46 0.86 13.47
CA GLU A 100 -3.74 0.18 13.16
C GLU A 100 -4.86 1.20 12.93
N VAL A 101 -4.96 2.19 13.79
CA VAL A 101 -5.94 3.28 13.68
C VAL A 101 -5.67 4.12 12.43
N LYS A 102 -4.40 4.43 12.15
CA LYS A 102 -4.00 5.19 10.96
C LYS A 102 -4.29 4.43 9.67
N ILE A 103 -4.07 3.11 9.61
CA ILE A 103 -4.49 2.27 8.47
C ILE A 103 -6.00 2.37 8.26
N THR A 104 -6.77 2.19 9.32
CA THR A 104 -8.23 2.30 9.23
C THR A 104 -8.66 3.66 8.72
N ASN A 105 -8.14 4.75 9.27
CA ASN A 105 -8.57 6.11 8.97
C ASN A 105 -8.09 6.60 7.60
N ARG A 106 -6.91 6.20 7.14
CA ARG A 106 -6.31 6.69 5.90
C ARG A 106 -6.63 5.85 4.67
N PHE A 107 -6.97 4.58 4.83
CA PHE A 107 -7.33 3.70 3.72
C PHE A 107 -8.82 3.32 3.74
N ILE A 108 -9.27 2.73 4.84
CA ILE A 108 -10.59 2.08 4.86
C ILE A 108 -11.71 3.12 4.99
N MET A 109 -11.58 4.07 5.89
CA MET A 109 -12.65 5.05 6.13
C MET A 109 -12.89 6.00 4.96
N PRO A 110 -11.88 6.47 4.20
CA PRO A 110 -12.12 7.18 2.94
C PRO A 110 -12.96 6.37 1.94
N ALA A 111 -12.62 5.10 1.74
CA ALA A 111 -13.37 4.22 0.84
C ALA A 111 -14.81 3.96 1.34
N VAL A 112 -15.01 3.83 2.66
CA VAL A 112 -16.35 3.73 3.26
C VAL A 112 -17.18 4.99 2.95
N ARG A 113 -16.59 6.17 3.08
CA ARG A 113 -17.29 7.45 2.86
C ARG A 113 -17.54 7.75 1.37
N LYS A 114 -16.51 7.56 0.53
CA LYS A 114 -16.51 8.01 -0.88
C LYS A 114 -17.07 6.96 -1.83
N GLU A 115 -16.80 5.68 -1.57
CA GLU A 115 -17.17 4.57 -2.46
C GLU A 115 -18.33 3.74 -1.93
N GLY A 116 -18.87 4.06 -0.74
CA GLY A 116 -19.99 3.34 -0.14
C GLY A 116 -19.66 1.90 0.28
N ILE A 117 -18.40 1.61 0.56
CA ILE A 117 -17.95 0.30 1.04
C ILE A 117 -18.45 0.11 2.47
N TYR A 118 -19.31 -0.87 2.68
CA TYR A 118 -19.79 -1.20 4.02
C TYR A 118 -18.78 -2.10 4.76
N PRO A 119 -18.27 -1.72 5.95
CA PRO A 119 -17.30 -2.53 6.70
C PRO A 119 -17.74 -3.98 6.88
N LYS A 120 -19.04 -4.25 7.04
CA LYS A 120 -19.60 -5.61 7.16
C LYS A 120 -19.30 -6.51 5.94
N ARG A 121 -19.09 -5.93 4.76
CA ARG A 121 -18.78 -6.65 3.53
C ARG A 121 -17.29 -6.94 3.37
N ILE A 122 -16.41 -6.21 4.06
CA ILE A 122 -14.97 -6.44 3.96
C ILE A 122 -14.65 -7.77 4.63
N ALA A 123 -14.27 -8.76 3.84
CA ALA A 123 -13.93 -10.10 4.32
C ALA A 123 -12.48 -10.17 4.79
N LYS A 124 -11.58 -9.45 4.13
CA LYS A 124 -10.15 -9.46 4.39
C LYS A 124 -9.50 -8.17 3.92
N VAL A 125 -8.46 -7.75 4.61
CA VAL A 125 -7.54 -6.71 4.19
C VAL A 125 -6.16 -7.32 3.98
N ILE A 126 -5.57 -7.07 2.81
CA ILE A 126 -4.23 -7.47 2.42
C ILE A 126 -3.43 -6.21 2.18
N HIS A 127 -2.34 -6.03 2.91
CA HIS A 127 -1.48 -4.86 2.78
C HIS A 127 -0.19 -5.27 2.07
N ILE A 128 0.10 -4.65 0.93
CA ILE A 128 1.32 -4.86 0.17
C ILE A 128 2.21 -3.65 0.37
N VAL A 129 3.42 -3.87 0.83
CA VAL A 129 4.39 -2.83 1.18
C VAL A 129 5.76 -3.10 0.54
N ASP A 130 6.50 -2.04 0.28
CA ASP A 130 7.90 -2.13 -0.13
C ASP A 130 8.81 -2.07 1.11
N LEU A 131 9.88 -2.87 1.19
CA LEU A 131 10.84 -2.74 2.29
C LEU A 131 11.76 -1.54 2.15
N ASP A 132 12.06 -1.10 0.92
CA ASP A 132 12.90 0.07 0.63
C ASP A 132 14.22 0.13 1.40
N GLY A 133 14.78 -1.02 1.74
CA GLY A 133 16.01 -1.10 2.53
C GLY A 133 15.83 -0.82 4.03
N ALA A 134 14.61 -0.92 4.58
CA ALA A 134 14.33 -0.68 6.00
C ALA A 134 15.19 -1.48 6.97
N PHE A 135 15.63 -2.67 6.55
CA PHE A 135 16.46 -3.58 7.36
C PHE A 135 17.93 -3.57 6.95
N VAL A 136 18.34 -2.70 6.02
CA VAL A 136 19.75 -2.49 5.70
C VAL A 136 20.41 -1.78 6.90
N PRO A 137 21.59 -2.25 7.37
CA PRO A 137 22.30 -1.60 8.47
C PRO A 137 22.61 -0.14 8.18
N ASP A 138 22.51 0.74 9.18
CA ASP A 138 22.76 2.18 9.02
C ASP A 138 24.16 2.46 8.42
N ALA A 139 25.16 1.63 8.74
CA ALA A 139 26.53 1.73 8.17
C ALA A 139 26.59 1.46 6.66
N CYS A 140 25.57 0.85 6.09
CA CYS A 140 25.44 0.60 4.65
C CYS A 140 24.66 1.73 3.93
N VAL A 141 24.24 2.78 4.63
CA VAL A 141 23.69 4.00 4.01
C VAL A 141 24.86 5.00 3.86
N VAL A 142 25.25 5.26 2.62
CA VAL A 142 26.46 6.02 2.29
C VAL A 142 26.16 7.22 1.40
N PRO A 143 27.02 8.25 1.36
CA PRO A 143 26.88 9.34 0.39
C PRO A 143 26.94 8.82 -1.05
N PHE A 144 26.29 9.52 -1.98
CA PHE A 144 26.37 9.19 -3.40
C PHE A 144 27.82 9.06 -3.89
N ALA A 145 28.08 7.98 -4.62
CA ALA A 145 29.27 7.87 -5.44
C ALA A 145 29.31 8.98 -6.52
N PRO A 146 30.48 9.37 -7.03
CA PRO A 146 30.59 10.39 -8.07
C PRO A 146 29.69 10.16 -9.29
N ALA A 147 29.46 8.90 -9.64
CA ALA A 147 28.58 8.53 -10.76
C ALA A 147 27.09 8.77 -10.52
N HIS A 148 26.68 8.97 -9.27
CA HIS A 148 25.28 9.08 -8.86
C HIS A 148 24.94 10.44 -8.24
N GLN A 149 25.84 11.42 -8.24
CA GLN A 149 25.66 12.71 -7.56
C GLN A 149 24.51 13.56 -8.11
N ASP A 150 24.10 13.33 -9.35
CA ASP A 150 23.00 14.06 -9.99
C ASP A 150 21.61 13.42 -9.73
N ARG A 151 21.54 12.34 -8.94
CA ARG A 151 20.28 11.67 -8.65
C ARG A 151 19.50 12.41 -7.56
N GLU A 152 18.19 12.47 -7.76
CA GLU A 152 17.26 13.05 -6.76
C GLU A 152 16.82 12.01 -5.72
N ARG A 153 16.94 10.72 -6.04
CA ARG A 153 16.44 9.62 -5.21
C ARG A 153 17.59 8.73 -4.75
N PRO A 154 17.44 8.05 -3.61
CA PRO A 154 18.42 7.06 -3.17
C PRO A 154 18.69 6.02 -4.26
N TYR A 155 19.93 5.57 -4.34
CA TYR A 155 20.36 4.52 -5.25
C TYR A 155 20.67 3.24 -4.47
N TYR A 156 20.03 2.15 -4.88
CA TYR A 156 20.24 0.83 -4.27
C TYR A 156 21.32 0.09 -5.05
N ASP A 157 22.53 0.01 -4.51
CA ASP A 157 23.62 -0.76 -5.08
C ASP A 157 23.60 -2.18 -4.51
N GLY A 158 22.99 -3.10 -5.26
CA GLY A 158 22.88 -4.50 -4.88
C GLY A 158 24.21 -5.25 -4.93
N GLU A 159 25.19 -4.79 -5.71
CA GLU A 159 26.52 -5.42 -5.78
C GLU A 159 27.35 -5.10 -4.53
N GLN A 160 27.29 -3.87 -4.06
CA GLN A 160 27.98 -3.44 -2.86
C GLN A 160 27.18 -3.62 -1.57
N GLY A 161 25.87 -3.88 -1.69
CA GLY A 161 24.96 -4.01 -0.56
C GLY A 161 24.76 -2.70 0.21
N VAL A 162 24.77 -1.56 -0.48
CA VAL A 162 24.63 -0.22 0.12
C VAL A 162 23.45 0.56 -0.47
N ILE A 163 22.98 1.54 0.29
CA ILE A 163 22.05 2.57 -0.17
C ILE A 163 22.82 3.89 -0.25
N GLU A 164 22.98 4.43 -1.43
CA GLU A 164 23.59 5.72 -1.64
C GLU A 164 22.54 6.84 -1.60
N ALA A 165 22.85 7.97 -0.96
CA ALA A 165 21.93 9.09 -0.86
C ALA A 165 22.67 10.43 -0.69
N ALA A 166 22.00 11.53 -1.07
CA ALA A 166 22.49 12.88 -0.80
C ALA A 166 22.43 13.21 0.70
N ASP A 167 21.37 12.77 1.38
CA ASP A 167 21.16 12.93 2.83
C ASP A 167 21.03 11.55 3.47
N THR A 168 22.14 11.01 3.92
CA THR A 168 22.21 9.69 4.58
C THR A 168 21.42 9.68 5.90
N ALA A 169 21.40 10.80 6.63
CA ALA A 169 20.67 10.89 7.90
C ALA A 169 19.16 10.82 7.68
N ALA A 170 18.65 11.46 6.61
CA ALA A 170 17.25 11.37 6.24
C ALA A 170 16.83 9.93 5.88
N ILE A 171 17.69 9.20 5.14
CA ILE A 171 17.43 7.80 4.79
C ILE A 171 17.47 6.89 6.01
N ILE A 172 18.45 7.04 6.90
CA ILE A 172 18.52 6.28 8.15
C ILE A 172 17.27 6.55 8.99
N GLY A 173 16.85 7.82 9.11
CA GLY A 173 15.64 8.20 9.82
C GLY A 173 14.36 7.59 9.20
N ARG A 174 14.26 7.58 7.86
CA ARG A 174 13.17 6.91 7.12
C ARG A 174 13.16 5.40 7.42
N ASN A 175 14.29 4.75 7.28
CA ASN A 175 14.43 3.31 7.51
C ASN A 175 14.07 2.94 8.95
N GLY A 176 14.47 3.79 9.92
CA GLY A 176 14.07 3.63 11.32
C GLY A 176 12.56 3.66 11.52
N ARG A 177 11.86 4.60 10.86
CA ARG A 177 10.37 4.65 10.90
C ARG A 177 9.74 3.45 10.20
N LYS A 178 10.28 3.02 9.06
CA LYS A 178 9.74 1.88 8.29
C LYS A 178 9.74 0.58 9.09
N ARG A 179 10.53 0.47 10.15
CA ARG A 179 10.48 -0.67 11.09
C ARG A 179 9.14 -0.81 11.82
N ASN A 180 8.23 0.18 11.73
CA ASN A 180 6.83 0.00 12.10
C ASN A 180 6.19 -1.20 11.38
N LEU A 181 6.76 -1.65 10.26
CA LEU A 181 6.38 -2.87 9.58
C LEU A 181 6.46 -4.12 10.47
N GLU A 182 7.42 -4.19 11.39
CA GLU A 182 7.55 -5.31 12.34
C GLU A 182 6.28 -5.47 13.19
N TYR A 183 5.65 -4.35 13.56
CA TYR A 183 4.37 -4.38 14.26
C TYR A 183 3.23 -4.87 13.34
N LEU A 184 3.19 -4.41 12.10
CA LEU A 184 2.17 -4.84 11.13
C LEU A 184 2.22 -6.33 10.85
N LEU A 185 3.41 -6.92 10.78
CA LEU A 185 3.60 -8.37 10.59
C LEU A 185 3.04 -9.20 11.76
N GLY A 186 2.91 -8.59 12.94
CA GLY A 186 2.29 -9.22 14.11
C GLY A 186 0.76 -9.13 14.15
N LEU A 187 0.14 -8.30 13.29
CA LEU A 187 -1.30 -8.14 13.26
C LEU A 187 -1.97 -9.26 12.46
N SER A 188 -2.97 -9.90 13.02
CA SER A 188 -3.83 -10.86 12.32
C SER A 188 -5.21 -10.29 11.98
N GLU A 189 -5.58 -9.17 12.57
CA GLU A 189 -6.85 -8.48 12.37
C GLU A 189 -6.70 -6.97 12.59
N ILE A 190 -7.54 -6.17 11.93
CA ILE A 190 -7.70 -4.75 12.20
C ILE A 190 -9.13 -4.44 12.57
N LYS A 191 -9.34 -3.38 13.37
CA LYS A 191 -10.67 -2.96 13.80
C LYS A 191 -11.18 -1.81 12.92
N VAL A 192 -12.29 -2.05 12.24
CA VAL A 192 -12.99 -1.02 11.45
C VAL A 192 -14.36 -0.79 12.09
N LYS A 193 -14.54 0.35 12.76
CA LYS A 193 -15.68 0.61 13.64
C LYS A 193 -15.81 -0.49 14.70
N THR A 194 -16.86 -1.29 14.66
CA THR A 194 -17.09 -2.40 15.60
C THR A 194 -16.68 -3.77 15.04
N LYS A 195 -16.30 -3.84 13.76
CA LYS A 195 -15.94 -5.10 13.11
C LYS A 195 -14.43 -5.33 13.17
N LYS A 196 -14.04 -6.54 13.58
CA LYS A 196 -12.69 -7.08 13.41
C LYS A 196 -12.60 -7.73 12.03
N ILE A 197 -11.60 -7.37 11.25
CA ILE A 197 -11.40 -7.82 9.88
C ILE A 197 -10.04 -8.50 9.81
N PRO A 198 -9.95 -9.72 9.27
CA PRO A 198 -8.67 -10.39 9.02
C PRO A 198 -7.73 -9.50 8.24
N TYR A 199 -6.47 -9.43 8.68
CA TYR A 199 -5.44 -8.57 8.11
C TYR A 199 -4.17 -9.38 7.88
N GLU A 200 -3.57 -9.21 6.71
CA GLU A 200 -2.30 -9.81 6.34
C GLU A 200 -1.41 -8.80 5.64
N VAL A 201 -0.11 -8.89 5.87
CA VAL A 201 0.91 -8.07 5.22
C VAL A 201 1.76 -8.94 4.31
N TYR A 202 1.99 -8.46 3.11
CA TYR A 202 2.96 -9.00 2.17
C TYR A 202 3.93 -7.89 1.80
N PHE A 203 5.18 -8.24 1.50
CA PHE A 203 6.17 -7.23 1.18
C PHE A 203 7.08 -7.65 0.02
N PHE A 204 7.53 -6.64 -0.73
CA PHE A 204 8.65 -6.79 -1.65
C PHE A 204 9.96 -6.51 -0.92
N SER A 205 10.99 -7.33 -1.12
CA SER A 205 12.27 -7.24 -0.39
C SER A 205 13.02 -5.92 -0.65
N SER A 206 12.81 -5.32 -1.79
CA SER A 206 13.27 -3.96 -2.13
C SER A 206 12.03 -3.09 -2.38
N ASN A 207 11.59 -3.04 -3.63
CA ASN A 207 10.35 -2.42 -4.05
C ASN A 207 9.73 -3.20 -5.21
N MET A 208 8.46 -2.93 -5.51
CA MET A 208 7.75 -3.61 -6.58
C MET A 208 8.41 -3.37 -7.94
N ASP A 209 8.95 -2.17 -8.20
CA ASP A 209 9.65 -1.85 -9.46
C ASP A 209 10.84 -2.79 -9.69
N HIS A 210 11.62 -3.08 -8.63
CA HIS A 210 12.71 -4.05 -8.71
C HIS A 210 12.20 -5.45 -9.07
N PHE A 211 11.11 -5.86 -8.45
CA PHE A 211 10.55 -7.18 -8.69
C PHE A 211 10.04 -7.34 -10.13
N ILE A 212 9.28 -6.39 -10.66
CA ILE A 212 8.67 -6.50 -11.98
C ILE A 212 9.58 -6.09 -13.14
N ASN A 213 10.60 -5.24 -12.90
CA ASN A 213 11.48 -4.70 -13.95
C ASN A 213 12.95 -5.08 -13.76
N HIS A 214 13.31 -5.80 -12.69
CA HIS A 214 14.68 -6.13 -12.28
C HIS A 214 15.57 -4.88 -12.08
N ASP A 215 14.96 -3.74 -11.75
CA ASP A 215 15.64 -2.47 -11.48
C ASP A 215 15.01 -1.76 -10.27
N ALA A 216 15.75 -1.74 -9.15
CA ALA A 216 15.34 -1.05 -7.93
C ALA A 216 15.42 0.48 -8.05
N ASN A 217 16.09 0.98 -9.08
CA ASN A 217 16.49 2.38 -9.24
C ASN A 217 15.74 3.12 -10.35
N VAL A 218 14.56 2.67 -10.69
CA VAL A 218 13.72 3.29 -11.73
C VAL A 218 13.41 4.75 -11.37
N GLU A 219 13.90 5.67 -12.20
CA GLU A 219 13.64 7.11 -12.10
C GLU A 219 12.63 7.55 -13.17
N GLY A 220 11.40 7.60 -12.81
CA GLY A 220 10.33 8.02 -13.73
C GLY A 220 9.78 6.88 -14.61
N GLY A 221 8.66 7.16 -15.24
CA GLY A 221 8.00 6.17 -16.09
C GLY A 221 7.39 4.96 -15.35
N LYS A 222 7.38 4.93 -14.02
CA LYS A 222 6.86 3.83 -13.20
C LYS A 222 5.45 3.41 -13.60
N LYS A 223 4.54 4.36 -13.81
CA LYS A 223 3.17 4.06 -14.27
C LYS A 223 3.15 3.36 -15.64
N LYS A 224 4.05 3.75 -16.55
CA LYS A 224 4.15 3.11 -17.87
C LYS A 224 4.69 1.67 -17.76
N LEU A 225 5.67 1.44 -16.90
CA LEU A 225 6.18 0.09 -16.62
C LEU A 225 5.12 -0.78 -15.97
N ALA A 226 4.41 -0.26 -14.99
CA ALA A 226 3.28 -0.93 -14.33
C ALA A 226 2.16 -1.27 -15.33
N ASP A 227 1.80 -0.35 -16.24
CA ASP A 227 0.83 -0.61 -17.31
C ASP A 227 1.31 -1.70 -18.28
N SER A 228 2.60 -1.69 -18.63
CA SER A 228 3.19 -2.74 -19.46
C SER A 228 3.12 -4.12 -18.79
N PHE A 229 3.44 -4.19 -17.50
CA PHE A 229 3.33 -5.41 -16.71
C PHE A 229 1.88 -5.89 -16.65
N MET A 230 0.95 -5.00 -16.32
CA MET A 230 -0.48 -5.31 -16.29
C MET A 230 -0.98 -5.84 -17.63
N ARG A 231 -0.56 -5.26 -18.76
CA ARG A 231 -0.94 -5.75 -20.12
C ARG A 231 -0.37 -7.11 -20.42
N SER A 232 0.81 -7.45 -19.90
CA SER A 232 1.45 -8.75 -20.12
C SER A 232 0.79 -9.87 -19.34
N TYR A 233 0.27 -9.58 -18.15
CA TYR A 233 -0.20 -10.59 -17.21
C TYR A 233 -1.66 -10.43 -16.76
N GLY A 234 -2.30 -9.30 -17.07
CA GLY A 234 -3.60 -8.93 -16.49
C GLY A 234 -4.76 -9.84 -16.84
N LEU A 235 -4.69 -10.59 -17.96
CA LEU A 235 -5.72 -11.54 -18.38
C LEU A 235 -5.21 -12.97 -18.49
N ASP A 236 -3.99 -13.23 -18.05
CA ASP A 236 -3.37 -14.56 -18.02
C ASP A 236 -2.97 -14.91 -16.59
N THR A 237 -3.92 -15.43 -15.85
CA THR A 237 -3.76 -15.79 -14.44
C THR A 237 -2.63 -16.79 -14.21
N ASP A 238 -2.46 -17.76 -15.11
CA ASP A 238 -1.42 -18.78 -14.97
C ASP A 238 -0.04 -18.17 -15.22
N ALA A 239 0.10 -17.30 -16.23
CA ALA A 239 1.33 -16.56 -16.47
C ALA A 239 1.65 -15.61 -15.30
N PHE A 240 0.66 -14.91 -14.75
CA PHE A 240 0.83 -14.07 -13.57
C PHE A 240 1.31 -14.85 -12.35
N VAL A 241 0.67 -15.96 -12.02
CA VAL A 241 1.09 -16.83 -10.90
C VAL A 241 2.49 -17.39 -11.15
N SER A 242 2.78 -17.83 -12.37
CA SER A 242 4.09 -18.37 -12.73
C SER A 242 5.19 -17.33 -12.61
N PHE A 243 4.92 -16.07 -12.96
CA PHE A 243 5.87 -14.96 -12.79
C PHE A 243 6.29 -14.82 -11.33
N PHE A 244 5.34 -14.81 -10.37
CA PHE A 244 5.65 -14.72 -8.95
C PHE A 244 6.30 -15.98 -8.36
N GLN A 245 6.20 -17.13 -9.03
CA GLN A 245 6.83 -18.37 -8.59
C GLN A 245 8.27 -18.53 -9.10
N GLN A 246 8.68 -17.79 -10.15
CA GLN A 246 10.00 -17.92 -10.76
C GLN A 246 11.12 -17.30 -9.93
N ASP A 247 10.81 -16.31 -9.07
CA ASP A 247 11.77 -15.68 -8.18
C ASP A 247 11.26 -15.68 -6.71
N PRO A 248 11.29 -16.85 -6.04
CA PRO A 248 10.86 -16.95 -4.65
C PRO A 248 11.74 -16.18 -3.67
N GLY A 249 12.91 -15.72 -4.09
CA GLY A 249 13.82 -14.92 -3.25
C GLY A 249 13.38 -13.47 -3.08
N SER A 250 12.49 -12.96 -3.92
CA SER A 250 11.99 -11.59 -3.85
C SER A 250 10.73 -11.43 -3.00
N LEU A 251 10.00 -12.52 -2.77
CA LEU A 251 8.89 -12.54 -1.82
C LEU A 251 9.44 -13.02 -0.47
N GLY A 252 9.66 -12.08 0.46
CA GLY A 252 10.00 -12.42 1.83
C GLY A 252 8.90 -13.25 2.50
N HIS A 253 9.29 -14.34 3.10
CA HIS A 253 8.46 -15.14 4.00
C HIS A 253 8.53 -14.62 5.41
#